data_c48265ccb3926cd55d52b728ec82c44a
#
_entry.id   c48265ccb3926cd55d52b728ec82c44a
#
_cell.length_a   1.000
_cell.length_b   1.000
_cell.length_c   1.000
_cell.angle_alpha   90.00
_cell.angle_beta   90.00
_cell.angle_gamma   90.00
#
_symmetry.space_group_name_H-M   'P 1'
#
loop_
_entity.id
_entity.type
_entity.pdbx_description
1 polymer ?
#
loop_
_entity_poly.entity_id
_entity_poly.type
_entity_poly.pdbx_seq_one_letter_code
_entity_poly.pdbx_strand_id
1 'polypeptide(L)'
;MDRSDIICLLTPTSLKTPQGVTVTTYDERVVFCRVRSISRSEFYDAGRNGLNPDFEFIVFAGDYNGERLVRYKGNTYAIYRTYYGKNDNLELYVQREGGVNGK
;
A
#
# COMPACT_ATOMS: atom_id res chain seq x y z
N MET A 1 11.54 -15.64 -7.89
CA MET A 1 10.89 -14.36 -8.26
C MET A 1 11.80 -13.20 -7.94
N ASP A 2 11.85 -12.28 -8.87
CA ASP A 2 12.72 -11.12 -8.73
C ASP A 2 11.96 -9.97 -8.09
N ARG A 3 12.46 -9.47 -6.95
CA ARG A 3 11.87 -8.32 -6.26
C ARG A 3 12.86 -7.17 -6.34
N SER A 4 12.87 -6.51 -7.49
CA SER A 4 13.86 -5.48 -7.78
C SER A 4 13.38 -4.07 -7.50
N ASP A 5 12.12 -3.88 -7.14
CA ASP A 5 11.59 -2.58 -6.74
C ASP A 5 11.51 -2.49 -5.24
N ILE A 6 11.35 -1.27 -4.74
CA ILE A 6 11.19 -1.05 -3.31
C ILE A 6 9.97 -0.20 -3.06
N ILE A 7 9.32 -0.46 -1.92
CA ILE A 7 8.22 0.36 -1.42
C ILE A 7 8.49 0.63 0.06
N CYS A 8 7.82 1.66 0.58
CA CYS A 8 7.85 1.94 2.01
C CYS A 8 6.49 1.62 2.59
N LEU A 9 6.44 0.70 3.53
CA LEU A 9 5.22 0.42 4.27
C LEU A 9 5.11 1.42 5.40
N LEU A 10 3.97 2.07 5.52
CA LEU A 10 3.78 3.20 6.44
C LEU A 10 2.84 2.81 7.57
N THR A 11 3.24 3.11 8.79
CA THR A 11 2.40 2.94 9.97
C THR A 11 2.19 4.30 10.61
N PRO A 12 0.94 4.79 10.68
CA PRO A 12 0.70 6.09 11.29
C PRO A 12 0.88 6.04 12.80
N THR A 13 1.47 7.10 13.33
CA THR A 13 1.63 7.29 14.77
C THR A 13 1.12 8.68 15.12
N SER A 14 0.18 8.75 16.06
CA SER A 14 -0.38 10.03 16.48
C SER A 14 0.33 10.50 17.75
N LEU A 15 0.76 11.75 17.71
CA LEU A 15 1.41 12.40 18.85
C LEU A 15 0.63 13.63 19.21
N LYS A 16 0.54 13.89 20.53
CA LYS A 16 -0.13 15.08 21.02
C LYS A 16 0.94 16.08 21.46
N THR A 17 0.88 17.27 20.90
CA THR A 17 1.83 18.30 21.25
C THR A 17 1.48 18.92 22.60
N PRO A 18 2.42 19.67 23.25
CA PRO A 18 2.10 20.35 24.49
C PRO A 18 0.93 21.34 24.35
N GLN A 19 0.67 21.84 23.14
CA GLN A 19 -0.44 22.76 22.89
C GLN A 19 -1.77 22.03 22.68
N GLY A 20 -1.77 20.67 22.78
CA GLY A 20 -2.99 19.90 22.61
C GLY A 20 -3.35 19.56 21.18
N VAL A 21 -2.47 19.84 20.23
CA VAL A 21 -2.70 19.53 18.84
C VAL A 21 -2.24 18.09 18.56
N THR A 22 -3.05 17.35 17.84
CA THR A 22 -2.69 15.98 17.43
C THR A 22 -1.96 16.05 16.10
N VAL A 23 -0.76 15.47 16.06
CA VAL A 23 0.06 15.41 14.86
C VAL A 23 0.23 13.95 14.48
N THR A 24 0.03 13.64 13.20
CA THR A 24 0.24 12.29 12.68
C THR A 24 1.58 12.22 11.97
N THR A 25 2.40 11.29 12.40
CA THR A 25 3.65 10.97 11.72
C THR A 25 3.57 9.52 11.25
N TYR A 26 4.52 9.12 10.41
CA TYR A 26 4.53 7.77 9.86
C TYR A 26 5.86 7.12 10.11
N ASP A 27 5.80 5.90 10.65
CA ASP A 27 6.98 5.04 10.67
C ASP A 27 7.08 4.37 9.30
N GLU A 28 8.26 4.41 8.73
CA GLU A 28 8.48 3.90 7.38
C GLU A 28 9.37 2.67 7.45
N ARG A 29 8.97 1.65 6.73
CA ARG A 29 9.75 0.43 6.66
C ARG A 29 9.91 0.07 5.18
N VAL A 30 11.15 0.03 4.72
CA VAL A 30 11.47 -0.26 3.33
C VAL A 30 11.46 -1.76 3.11
N VAL A 31 10.76 -2.21 2.10
CA VAL A 31 10.74 -3.62 1.73
C VAL A 31 10.93 -3.76 0.23
N PHE A 32 11.48 -4.89 -0.20
CA PHE A 32 11.61 -5.20 -1.61
C PHE A 32 10.30 -5.76 -2.13
N CYS A 33 9.99 -5.44 -3.36
CA CYS A 33 8.75 -5.89 -3.97
C CYS A 33 8.94 -6.09 -5.47
N ARG A 34 7.94 -6.73 -6.06
CA ARG A 34 7.76 -6.77 -7.49
C ARG A 34 6.48 -6.02 -7.81
N VAL A 35 6.52 -5.13 -8.79
CA VAL A 35 5.35 -4.33 -9.17
C VAL A 35 4.69 -4.97 -10.38
N ARG A 36 3.37 -5.11 -10.32
CA ARG A 36 2.61 -5.61 -11.46
C ARG A 36 1.44 -4.69 -11.74
N SER A 37 1.01 -4.69 -12.98
CA SER A 37 -0.21 -3.99 -13.37
C SER A 37 -1.42 -4.75 -12.83
N ILE A 38 -2.49 -4.01 -12.58
CA ILE A 38 -3.75 -4.60 -12.15
C ILE A 38 -4.33 -5.41 -13.31
N SER A 39 -4.80 -6.63 -13.01
CA SER A 39 -5.48 -7.44 -14.01
C SER A 39 -6.84 -6.83 -14.36
N ARG A 40 -7.34 -7.18 -15.53
CA ARG A 40 -8.63 -6.65 -15.97
C ARG A 40 -9.76 -7.07 -15.03
N SER A 41 -9.76 -8.32 -14.59
CA SER A 41 -10.81 -8.77 -13.68
C SER A 41 -10.74 -8.08 -12.34
N GLU A 42 -9.52 -7.86 -11.81
CA GLU A 42 -9.38 -7.13 -10.55
C GLU A 42 -9.85 -5.69 -10.71
N PHE A 43 -9.54 -5.06 -11.85
CA PHE A 43 -9.95 -3.69 -12.09
C PHE A 43 -11.49 -3.57 -12.08
N TYR A 44 -12.17 -4.48 -12.75
CA TYR A 44 -13.63 -4.44 -12.78
C TYR A 44 -14.26 -4.79 -11.45
N ASP A 45 -13.70 -5.81 -10.76
CA ASP A 45 -14.27 -6.22 -9.48
C ASP A 45 -14.13 -5.13 -8.43
N ALA A 46 -12.97 -4.50 -8.36
CA ALA A 46 -12.75 -3.40 -7.43
C ALA A 46 -13.59 -2.19 -7.81
N GLY A 47 -13.70 -1.91 -9.11
CA GLY A 47 -14.49 -0.77 -9.59
C GLY A 47 -15.96 -0.87 -9.20
N ARG A 48 -16.51 -2.08 -9.19
CA ARG A 48 -17.90 -2.26 -8.77
C ARG A 48 -18.12 -1.90 -7.31
N ASN A 49 -17.03 -1.89 -6.52
CA ASN A 49 -17.08 -1.51 -5.11
C ASN A 49 -16.59 -0.10 -4.87
N GLY A 50 -16.48 0.71 -5.90
CA GLY A 50 -16.07 2.10 -5.77
C GLY A 50 -14.57 2.31 -5.61
N LEU A 51 -13.77 1.28 -5.82
CA LEU A 51 -12.32 1.37 -5.70
C LEU A 51 -11.70 1.69 -7.04
N ASN A 52 -10.49 2.23 -7.01
CA ASN A 52 -9.79 2.65 -8.23
C ASN A 52 -8.36 2.11 -8.19
N PRO A 53 -8.18 0.81 -8.46
CA PRO A 53 -6.87 0.18 -8.28
C PRO A 53 -5.82 0.73 -9.25
N ASP A 54 -4.60 0.86 -8.74
CA ASP A 54 -3.45 1.35 -9.52
C ASP A 54 -2.43 0.26 -9.79
N PHE A 55 -2.01 -0.42 -8.74
CA PHE A 55 -0.91 -1.39 -8.83
C PHE A 55 -1.19 -2.58 -7.94
N GLU A 56 -0.44 -3.63 -8.24
CA GLU A 56 -0.31 -4.78 -7.36
C GLU A 56 1.16 -4.90 -7.00
N PHE A 57 1.46 -4.90 -5.68
CA PHE A 57 2.82 -5.12 -5.20
C PHE A 57 2.91 -6.51 -4.62
N ILE A 58 3.97 -7.23 -4.99
CA ILE A 58 4.19 -8.58 -4.46
C ILE A 58 5.40 -8.52 -3.55
N VAL A 59 5.17 -8.82 -2.28
CA VAL A 59 6.22 -8.77 -1.26
C VAL A 59 6.36 -10.15 -0.62
N PHE A 60 7.46 -10.33 0.12
CA PHE A 60 7.58 -11.49 0.98
C PHE A 60 6.59 -11.34 2.14
N ALA A 61 5.79 -12.38 2.39
CA ALA A 61 4.73 -12.28 3.39
C ALA A 61 5.25 -11.92 4.77
N GLY A 62 6.46 -12.39 5.11
CA GLY A 62 7.08 -12.08 6.39
C GLY A 62 7.43 -10.61 6.58
N ASP A 63 7.46 -9.84 5.49
CA ASP A 63 7.76 -8.41 5.57
C ASP A 63 6.55 -7.55 5.86
N TYR A 64 5.35 -8.13 5.86
CA TYR A 64 4.13 -7.35 5.99
C TYR A 64 3.52 -7.54 7.39
N ASN A 65 3.22 -6.44 8.06
CA ASN A 65 2.67 -6.46 9.41
C ASN A 65 1.31 -5.78 9.51
N GLY A 66 0.54 -5.82 8.43
CA GLY A 66 -0.81 -5.25 8.45
C GLY A 66 -0.87 -3.76 8.16
N GLU A 67 0.20 -3.19 7.63
CA GLU A 67 0.20 -1.78 7.26
C GLU A 67 -0.88 -1.52 6.21
N ARG A 68 -1.48 -0.33 6.27
CA ARG A 68 -2.56 0.03 5.37
C ARG A 68 -2.14 1.01 4.29
N LEU A 69 -0.98 1.62 4.44
CA LEU A 69 -0.49 2.62 3.50
C LEU A 69 0.89 2.21 3.00
N VAL A 70 1.16 2.59 1.76
CA VAL A 70 2.45 2.33 1.14
C VAL A 70 2.85 3.55 0.32
N ARG A 71 4.14 3.87 0.35
CA ARG A 71 4.69 4.92 -0.52
C ARG A 71 5.54 4.28 -1.59
N TYR A 72 5.29 4.67 -2.83
CA TYR A 72 6.01 4.16 -3.97
C TYR A 72 6.29 5.32 -4.92
N LYS A 73 7.57 5.56 -5.20
CA LYS A 73 8.01 6.62 -6.11
C LYS A 73 7.37 7.97 -5.78
N GLY A 74 7.36 8.30 -4.50
CA GLY A 74 6.87 9.60 -4.03
C GLY A 74 5.37 9.73 -3.90
N ASN A 75 4.61 8.70 -4.27
CA ASN A 75 3.16 8.72 -4.14
C ASN A 75 2.72 7.79 -3.03
N THR A 76 1.64 8.14 -2.36
CA THR A 76 1.08 7.33 -1.28
C THR A 76 -0.15 6.59 -1.77
N TYR A 77 -0.23 5.32 -1.45
CA TYR A 77 -1.31 4.44 -1.88
C TYR A 77 -1.93 3.78 -0.66
N ALA A 78 -3.23 3.50 -0.75
CA ALA A 78 -3.94 2.73 0.27
C ALA A 78 -4.05 1.28 -0.18
N ILE A 79 -3.75 0.36 0.72
CA ILE A 79 -3.91 -1.07 0.47
C ILE A 79 -5.35 -1.42 0.77
N TYR A 80 -6.08 -1.85 -0.25
CA TYR A 80 -7.50 -2.17 -0.06
C TYR A 80 -7.75 -3.68 0.02
N ARG A 81 -6.78 -4.49 -0.40
CA ARG A 81 -6.92 -5.95 -0.37
C ARG A 81 -5.55 -6.60 -0.37
N THR A 82 -5.44 -7.71 0.32
CA THR A 82 -4.24 -8.55 0.27
C THR A 82 -4.63 -9.96 -0.11
N TYR A 83 -3.68 -10.69 -0.69
CA TYR A 83 -3.90 -12.06 -1.08
C TYR A 83 -2.60 -12.85 -0.93
N TYR A 84 -2.67 -13.95 -0.18
CA TYR A 84 -1.50 -14.80 0.01
C TYR A 84 -1.38 -15.75 -1.18
N GLY A 85 -0.30 -15.60 -1.92
CA GLY A 85 0.00 -16.46 -3.05
C GLY A 85 0.90 -17.61 -2.65
N LYS A 86 1.57 -18.17 -3.64
CA LYS A 86 2.49 -19.28 -3.43
C LYS A 86 3.85 -18.77 -2.98
N ASN A 87 4.63 -19.65 -2.34
CA ASN A 87 6.03 -19.40 -1.99
C ASN A 87 6.20 -18.19 -1.06
N ASP A 88 5.30 -18.06 -0.09
CA ASP A 88 5.34 -16.97 0.89
C ASP A 88 5.26 -15.60 0.27
N ASN A 89 4.64 -15.50 -0.89
CA ASN A 89 4.37 -14.21 -1.53
C ASN A 89 3.04 -13.66 -1.07
N LEU A 90 3.01 -12.36 -0.84
CA LEU A 90 1.80 -11.65 -0.48
C LEU A 90 1.55 -10.57 -1.52
N GLU A 91 0.35 -10.56 -2.08
CA GLU A 91 -0.06 -9.56 -3.06
C GLU A 91 -0.79 -8.44 -2.34
N LEU A 92 -0.33 -7.22 -2.56
CA LEU A 92 -0.94 -6.02 -2.00
C LEU A 92 -1.59 -5.25 -3.14
N TYR A 93 -2.91 -5.11 -3.08
CA TYR A 93 -3.66 -4.37 -4.09
C TYR A 93 -3.92 -2.96 -3.57
N VAL A 94 -3.48 -1.97 -4.34
CA VAL A 94 -3.47 -0.59 -3.83
C VAL A 94 -4.15 0.36 -4.79
N GLN A 95 -4.66 1.47 -4.22
CA GLN A 95 -5.18 2.58 -4.99
C GLN A 95 -4.54 3.87 -4.47
N ARG A 96 -4.52 4.91 -5.29
CA ARG A 96 -3.91 6.18 -4.89
C ARG A 96 -4.64 6.75 -3.69
N GLU A 97 -3.90 7.09 -2.66
CA GLU A 97 -4.47 7.66 -1.46
C GLU A 97 -4.70 9.16 -1.68
N GLY A 98 -5.84 9.64 -1.23
CA GLY A 98 -6.15 11.04 -1.29
C GLY A 98 -6.35 11.54 -2.70
N GLY A 99 -6.46 10.64 -3.62
CA GLY A 99 -6.62 10.99 -5.00
C GLY A 99 -7.54 12.10 -5.23
N VAL A 100 -7.11 12.51 -4.40
CA VAL A 100 -7.60 13.22 -4.28
C VAL A 100 -7.70 14.17 -4.58
N ASN A 101 -7.60 14.11 -4.50
CA ASN A 101 -7.78 14.80 -4.54
C ASN A 101 -7.61 15.43 -4.89
N GLY A 102 -7.56 15.39 -4.99
CA GLY A 102 -7.32 15.84 -5.25
C GLY A 102 -7.16 16.33 -5.83
N LYS A 103 -7.35 16.26 -6.01
CA LYS A 103 -7.30 16.45 -6.45
C LYS A 103 -7.37 16.73 -6.57
#